data_0733682b983b07479296fef08285fa8c
#
_entry.id   0733682b983b07479296fef08285fa8c
#
_cell.length_a   1.000
_cell.length_b   1.000
_cell.length_c   1.000
_cell.angle_alpha   90.00
_cell.angle_beta   90.00
_cell.angle_gamma   90.00
#
_symmetry.space_group_name_H-M   'P 1'
#
loop_
_entity.id
_entity.type
_entity.pdbx_description
1 polymer ?
#
loop_
_entity_poly.entity_id
_entity_poly.type
_entity_poly.pdbx_seq_one_letter_code
_entity_poly.pdbx_strand_id
1 'polypeptide(L)'
;MLIKRFLNGAVLAMMLVGGLLSCDKYDLDERTPEGWGASIYSWLEEAGNYTNTVRLIDDLGYREVLGKTGSKTLFVADDEAYNRFFQHNTWGAKSYADLTTSQKKLLLFDSMMTNSLQLNSLASVEGNPPREGESMRRFASSSPFDSVTILKPAQMPDNPYWKRFKDAGLPMVCMMDNTEKTLVQFIEKLLVNKRITNSDYEFLFNNTIKREAGDASINGVQVENPNIKCSNGFIHQMADVITPLPNMAEVIRMKGNASEYNRLLERFCAPYPDLYPDRDGSMTMQYNFLYPDRKVDTVYQKRFFSKKSQGGDELNKSPDNGPVDLLKFDPEWNAYYAGDAQSGNTHIQRDMAVMMVPSNTALDDYWVNGVGKILRDQYKTWENVPNDVIAELINNNMLSSFVISVPSKFGSILNDANDPMGVDIADIDSVWLGCNGAVYLTNKVYSPTSFVSVLYPALTNESMKILYWAAQKCRYNVYLNSLNARYSLFIPDNNALLQYIDPCSYGKGMTQLFRFHWDPTKVAQQDRQADNRVWASIWNYDPETGEIGDSIGKATFDQIKDRLQDILEPHRHRRCGRRQGALSDEGWHHPACQPFGTTV
;
A
#
# COMPACT_ATOMS: atom_id res chain seq x y z
N MET A 1 -20.91 -63.80 29.23
CA MET A 1 -20.58 -62.83 28.14
C MET A 1 -21.79 -62.03 27.62
N LEU A 2 -22.99 -62.53 27.68
CA LEU A 2 -24.21 -61.85 27.23
C LEU A 2 -24.69 -60.70 28.18
N ILE A 3 -24.52 -60.83 29.49
CA ILE A 3 -24.94 -59.84 30.48
C ILE A 3 -24.13 -58.52 30.38
N LYS A 4 -22.83 -58.56 30.05
CA LYS A 4 -22.02 -57.35 29.85
C LYS A 4 -22.38 -56.58 28.58
N ARG A 5 -22.88 -57.27 27.53
CA ARG A 5 -23.34 -56.57 26.30
C ARG A 5 -24.70 -55.88 26.48
N PHE A 6 -25.58 -56.44 27.34
CA PHE A 6 -26.87 -55.81 27.66
C PHE A 6 -26.70 -54.54 28.53
N LEU A 7 -25.74 -54.58 29.51
CA LEU A 7 -25.48 -53.40 30.35
C LEU A 7 -24.85 -52.27 29.58
N ASN A 8 -23.92 -52.55 28.66
CA ASN A 8 -23.31 -51.50 27.82
C ASN A 8 -24.29 -50.91 26.81
N GLY A 9 -25.23 -51.69 26.28
CA GLY A 9 -26.27 -51.18 25.40
C GLY A 9 -27.27 -50.28 26.13
N ALA A 10 -27.64 -50.61 27.38
CA ALA A 10 -28.56 -49.80 28.21
C ALA A 10 -27.91 -48.50 28.67
N VAL A 11 -26.60 -48.48 28.99
CA VAL A 11 -25.88 -47.24 29.34
C VAL A 11 -25.70 -46.32 28.12
N LEU A 12 -25.45 -46.89 26.94
CA LEU A 12 -25.35 -46.11 25.70
C LEU A 12 -26.70 -45.52 25.28
N ALA A 13 -27.81 -46.28 25.46
CA ALA A 13 -29.14 -45.80 25.20
C ALA A 13 -29.57 -44.71 26.20
N MET A 14 -29.23 -44.83 27.49
CA MET A 14 -29.46 -43.77 28.48
C MET A 14 -28.62 -42.52 28.23
N MET A 15 -27.38 -42.61 27.74
CA MET A 15 -26.60 -41.45 27.34
C MET A 15 -27.17 -40.75 26.09
N LEU A 16 -27.71 -41.52 25.13
CA LEU A 16 -28.38 -40.96 23.95
C LEU A 16 -29.69 -40.29 24.27
N VAL A 17 -30.51 -40.86 25.19
CA VAL A 17 -31.77 -40.26 25.62
C VAL A 17 -31.51 -39.07 26.55
N GLY A 18 -30.48 -39.10 27.41
CA GLY A 18 -30.06 -37.94 28.21
C GLY A 18 -29.52 -36.78 27.38
N GLY A 19 -28.86 -37.06 26.25
CA GLY A 19 -28.38 -36.03 25.30
C GLY A 19 -29.49 -35.38 24.49
N LEU A 20 -30.60 -36.08 24.24
CA LEU A 20 -31.74 -35.54 23.51
C LEU A 20 -32.75 -34.77 24.41
N LEU A 21 -32.70 -34.96 25.73
CA LEU A 21 -33.51 -34.24 26.69
C LEU A 21 -32.80 -33.01 27.27
N SER A 22 -31.50 -32.83 26.99
CA SER A 22 -30.74 -31.65 27.42
C SER A 22 -30.81 -30.44 26.46
N CYS A 23 -31.51 -30.60 25.34
CA CYS A 23 -31.71 -29.50 24.39
C CYS A 23 -33.05 -28.81 24.50
N ASP A 24 -33.94 -29.22 25.42
CA ASP A 24 -35.19 -28.53 25.66
C ASP A 24 -35.13 -27.74 26.97
N LYS A 25 -35.29 -26.44 26.83
CA LYS A 25 -35.57 -25.44 27.87
C LYS A 25 -34.35 -25.02 28.72
N TYR A 26 -33.32 -24.47 28.13
CA TYR A 26 -32.99 -23.14 28.56
C TYR A 26 -33.87 -22.17 27.76
N ASP A 27 -35.08 -21.93 28.19
CA ASP A 27 -35.73 -20.64 28.08
C ASP A 27 -34.78 -19.69 28.83
N LEU A 28 -33.75 -19.24 28.16
CA LEU A 28 -33.06 -18.04 28.55
C LEU A 28 -34.15 -16.99 28.50
N ASP A 29 -34.58 -16.56 29.68
CA ASP A 29 -35.57 -15.51 29.84
C ASP A 29 -35.11 -14.38 28.92
N GLU A 30 -35.74 -14.21 27.75
CA GLU A 30 -35.36 -13.22 26.72
C GLU A 30 -35.56 -11.80 27.22
N ARG A 31 -35.95 -11.63 28.50
CA ARG A 31 -36.06 -10.34 29.14
C ARG A 31 -34.65 -9.81 29.40
N THR A 32 -34.33 -8.76 28.66
CA THR A 32 -33.17 -7.93 29.01
C THR A 32 -33.32 -7.52 30.47
N PRO A 33 -32.27 -7.69 31.30
CA PRO A 33 -32.34 -7.27 32.71
C PRO A 33 -32.78 -5.82 32.83
N GLU A 34 -33.64 -5.54 33.79
CA GLU A 34 -34.10 -4.16 34.06
C GLU A 34 -32.85 -3.24 34.23
N GLY A 35 -32.83 -2.12 33.49
CA GLY A 35 -31.72 -1.15 33.51
C GLY A 35 -30.63 -1.34 32.48
N TRP A 36 -30.71 -2.35 31.60
CA TRP A 36 -29.69 -2.52 30.54
C TRP A 36 -29.86 -1.51 29.38
N GLY A 37 -31.01 -0.83 29.28
CA GLY A 37 -31.29 0.12 28.19
C GLY A 37 -31.71 -0.58 26.90
N ALA A 38 -32.05 0.23 25.90
CA ALA A 38 -32.42 -0.25 24.57
C ALA A 38 -31.20 -0.88 23.85
N SER A 39 -31.46 -1.90 23.02
CA SER A 39 -30.48 -2.37 22.05
C SER A 39 -30.26 -1.33 20.95
N ILE A 40 -29.21 -1.48 20.14
CA ILE A 40 -28.98 -0.61 18.96
C ILE A 40 -30.21 -0.59 18.07
N TYR A 41 -30.78 -1.76 17.78
CA TYR A 41 -31.99 -1.86 16.93
C TYR A 41 -33.19 -1.16 17.56
N SER A 42 -33.49 -1.46 18.83
CA SER A 42 -34.64 -0.85 19.53
C SER A 42 -34.49 0.67 19.67
N TRP A 43 -33.30 1.15 19.91
CA TRP A 43 -33.02 2.59 19.98
C TRP A 43 -33.34 3.29 18.65
N LEU A 44 -32.94 2.69 17.51
CA LEU A 44 -33.24 3.23 16.18
C LEU A 44 -34.75 3.24 15.86
N GLU A 45 -35.47 2.18 16.26
CA GLU A 45 -36.94 2.13 16.10
C GLU A 45 -37.63 3.21 16.96
N GLU A 46 -37.25 3.34 18.23
CA GLU A 46 -37.82 4.30 19.17
C GLU A 46 -37.54 5.77 18.76
N ALA A 47 -36.38 6.06 18.19
CA ALA A 47 -36.02 7.40 17.72
C ALA A 47 -36.86 7.86 16.53
N GLY A 48 -37.32 6.94 15.67
CA GLY A 48 -38.32 7.16 14.64
C GLY A 48 -37.86 7.92 13.38
N ASN A 49 -36.63 8.46 13.35
CA ASN A 49 -36.09 9.20 12.23
C ASN A 49 -34.89 8.48 11.54
N TYR A 50 -34.78 7.15 11.75
CA TYR A 50 -33.74 6.28 11.15
C TYR A 50 -34.36 5.16 10.30
N THR A 51 -35.49 5.44 9.62
CA THR A 51 -36.28 4.43 8.90
C THR A 51 -35.47 3.74 7.81
N ASN A 52 -34.58 4.45 7.11
CA ASN A 52 -33.70 3.85 6.11
C ASN A 52 -32.68 2.89 6.74
N THR A 53 -32.09 3.24 7.88
CA THR A 53 -31.14 2.39 8.60
C THR A 53 -31.85 1.13 9.16
N VAL A 54 -33.01 1.27 9.79
CA VAL A 54 -33.83 0.14 10.28
C VAL A 54 -34.17 -0.80 9.11
N ARG A 55 -34.58 -0.26 7.99
CA ARG A 55 -34.91 -1.03 6.78
C ARG A 55 -33.68 -1.76 6.22
N LEU A 56 -32.47 -1.16 6.24
CA LEU A 56 -31.24 -1.84 5.86
C LEU A 56 -30.95 -3.04 6.77
N ILE A 57 -31.12 -2.86 8.07
CA ILE A 57 -30.93 -3.92 9.08
C ILE A 57 -31.89 -5.09 8.83
N ASP A 58 -33.15 -4.80 8.58
CA ASP A 58 -34.19 -5.81 8.33
C ASP A 58 -33.98 -6.53 6.99
N ASP A 59 -33.72 -5.78 5.90
CA ASP A 59 -33.50 -6.33 4.55
C ASP A 59 -32.28 -7.26 4.48
N LEU A 60 -31.27 -7.00 5.32
CA LEU A 60 -30.04 -7.80 5.39
C LEU A 60 -30.08 -8.88 6.48
N GLY A 61 -31.19 -9.02 7.21
CA GLY A 61 -31.37 -10.03 8.25
C GLY A 61 -30.54 -9.80 9.52
N TYR A 62 -30.14 -8.56 9.81
CA TYR A 62 -29.27 -8.21 10.95
C TYR A 62 -30.06 -7.79 12.21
N ARG A 63 -31.37 -7.87 12.18
CA ARG A 63 -32.25 -7.48 13.31
C ARG A 63 -31.87 -8.17 14.63
N GLU A 64 -31.65 -9.47 14.61
CA GLU A 64 -31.28 -10.21 15.83
C GLU A 64 -29.88 -9.87 16.31
N VAL A 65 -28.94 -9.66 15.39
CA VAL A 65 -27.56 -9.28 15.72
C VAL A 65 -27.52 -7.91 16.42
N LEU A 66 -28.25 -6.93 15.92
CA LEU A 66 -28.29 -5.57 16.49
C LEU A 66 -29.39 -5.40 17.56
N GLY A 67 -30.29 -6.37 17.69
CA GLY A 67 -31.36 -6.38 18.70
C GLY A 67 -31.01 -7.12 19.98
N LYS A 68 -30.29 -8.23 19.89
CA LYS A 68 -30.10 -9.15 21.01
C LYS A 68 -28.67 -9.39 21.42
N THR A 69 -27.72 -9.40 20.47
CA THR A 69 -26.37 -9.95 20.71
C THR A 69 -25.26 -8.98 20.38
N GLY A 70 -24.09 -9.32 20.89
CA GLY A 70 -22.83 -8.79 20.41
C GLY A 70 -22.38 -7.50 21.07
N SER A 71 -21.25 -7.05 20.59
CA SER A 71 -20.61 -5.81 20.95
C SER A 71 -20.36 -5.08 19.64
N LYS A 72 -21.14 -4.03 19.35
CA LYS A 72 -21.09 -3.32 18.07
C LYS A 72 -20.90 -1.83 18.25
N THR A 73 -20.26 -1.21 17.27
CA THR A 73 -20.29 0.24 17.06
C THR A 73 -20.99 0.49 15.73
N LEU A 74 -21.99 1.35 15.73
CA LEU A 74 -22.75 1.71 14.54
C LEU A 74 -22.72 3.22 14.34
N PHE A 75 -22.33 3.65 13.15
CA PHE A 75 -22.38 5.03 12.70
C PHE A 75 -23.65 5.23 11.89
N VAL A 76 -24.56 6.08 12.34
CA VAL A 76 -25.90 6.20 11.76
C VAL A 76 -26.18 7.61 11.25
N ALA A 77 -26.75 7.70 10.08
CA ALA A 77 -27.31 8.92 9.52
C ALA A 77 -28.84 8.86 9.61
N ASP A 78 -29.47 10.01 9.81
CA ASP A 78 -30.93 10.10 9.85
C ASP A 78 -31.56 10.08 8.44
N ASP A 79 -32.89 10.12 8.38
CA ASP A 79 -33.61 10.07 7.11
C ASP A 79 -33.43 11.33 6.26
N GLU A 80 -33.11 12.50 6.85
CA GLU A 80 -32.77 13.70 6.10
C GLU A 80 -31.42 13.56 5.40
N ALA A 81 -30.43 12.97 6.07
CA ALA A 81 -29.13 12.65 5.47
C ALA A 81 -29.29 11.63 4.34
N TYR A 82 -30.14 10.61 4.50
CA TYR A 82 -30.46 9.68 3.41
C TYR A 82 -31.14 10.37 2.22
N ASN A 83 -32.02 11.34 2.47
CA ASN A 83 -32.62 12.14 1.39
C ASN A 83 -31.57 12.94 0.61
N ARG A 84 -30.58 13.53 1.30
CA ARG A 84 -29.44 14.19 0.64
C ARG A 84 -28.59 13.19 -0.14
N PHE A 85 -28.30 12.03 0.44
CA PHE A 85 -27.55 10.96 -0.22
C PHE A 85 -28.21 10.52 -1.53
N PHE A 86 -29.52 10.29 -1.58
CA PHE A 86 -30.23 9.90 -2.79
C PHE A 86 -30.26 10.99 -3.87
N GLN A 87 -30.04 12.24 -3.51
CA GLN A 87 -29.90 13.34 -4.47
C GLN A 87 -28.49 13.44 -5.08
N HIS A 88 -27.44 13.05 -4.35
CA HIS A 88 -26.06 13.38 -4.70
C HIS A 88 -25.09 12.19 -4.75
N ASN A 89 -25.56 10.94 -4.56
CA ASN A 89 -24.66 9.79 -4.57
C ASN A 89 -24.10 9.46 -5.96
N THR A 90 -22.92 8.84 -5.98
CA THR A 90 -22.24 8.40 -7.21
C THR A 90 -22.79 7.06 -7.75
N TRP A 91 -23.67 6.39 -7.02
CA TRP A 91 -24.22 5.08 -7.38
C TRP A 91 -25.43 5.17 -8.31
N GLY A 92 -25.97 6.35 -8.51
CA GLY A 92 -27.14 6.62 -9.34
C GLY A 92 -28.47 6.18 -8.71
N ALA A 93 -28.46 5.78 -7.44
CA ALA A 93 -29.67 5.44 -6.69
C ALA A 93 -30.41 6.73 -6.28
N LYS A 94 -31.68 6.87 -6.69
CA LYS A 94 -32.51 8.04 -6.39
C LYS A 94 -33.45 7.81 -5.18
N SER A 95 -33.53 6.58 -4.74
CA SER A 95 -34.35 6.16 -3.62
C SER A 95 -33.80 4.86 -3.01
N TYR A 96 -34.28 4.50 -1.84
CA TYR A 96 -33.94 3.22 -1.21
C TYR A 96 -34.26 2.00 -2.11
N ALA A 97 -35.33 2.08 -2.90
CA ALA A 97 -35.74 0.98 -3.78
C ALA A 97 -34.74 0.72 -4.93
N ASP A 98 -33.95 1.72 -5.30
CA ASP A 98 -32.95 1.59 -6.37
C ASP A 98 -31.65 0.91 -5.88
N LEU A 99 -31.48 0.76 -4.57
CA LEU A 99 -30.28 0.16 -3.99
C LEU A 99 -30.22 -1.35 -4.28
N THR A 100 -29.12 -1.77 -4.88
CA THR A 100 -28.79 -3.20 -5.01
C THR A 100 -28.45 -3.81 -3.65
N THR A 101 -28.51 -5.13 -3.53
CA THR A 101 -28.12 -5.83 -2.30
C THR A 101 -26.67 -5.52 -1.89
N SER A 102 -25.74 -5.43 -2.87
CA SER A 102 -24.35 -5.03 -2.59
C SER A 102 -24.25 -3.63 -2.03
N GLN A 103 -24.98 -2.65 -2.59
CA GLN A 103 -25.01 -1.28 -2.07
C GLN A 103 -25.60 -1.20 -0.67
N LYS A 104 -26.69 -1.96 -0.39
CA LYS A 104 -27.26 -2.07 0.96
C LYS A 104 -26.23 -2.61 1.96
N LYS A 105 -25.50 -3.67 1.58
CA LYS A 105 -24.41 -4.23 2.42
C LYS A 105 -23.32 -3.19 2.70
N LEU A 106 -22.89 -2.46 1.68
CA LEU A 106 -21.89 -1.40 1.86
C LEU A 106 -22.39 -0.31 2.82
N LEU A 107 -23.64 0.15 2.69
CA LEU A 107 -24.20 1.16 3.59
C LEU A 107 -24.29 0.70 5.05
N LEU A 108 -24.60 -0.57 5.32
CA LEU A 108 -24.72 -1.07 6.69
C LEU A 108 -23.35 -1.51 7.24
N PHE A 109 -22.60 -2.32 6.49
CA PHE A 109 -21.41 -2.96 7.03
C PHE A 109 -20.19 -2.04 7.06
N ASP A 110 -20.07 -1.11 6.12
CA ASP A 110 -19.01 -0.08 6.17
C ASP A 110 -19.28 0.99 7.23
N SER A 111 -20.52 1.12 7.73
CA SER A 111 -20.86 1.98 8.87
C SER A 111 -20.88 1.24 10.22
N MET A 112 -20.37 0.01 10.28
CA MET A 112 -20.41 -0.82 11.49
C MET A 112 -19.02 -1.40 11.81
N MET A 113 -18.72 -1.54 13.10
CA MET A 113 -17.56 -2.29 13.62
C MET A 113 -18.02 -3.41 14.55
N THR A 114 -17.23 -4.48 14.61
CA THR A 114 -17.50 -5.66 15.43
C THR A 114 -17.29 -5.46 16.93
N ASN A 115 -16.62 -4.39 17.34
CA ASN A 115 -16.33 -4.05 18.74
C ASN A 115 -17.17 -2.86 19.19
N SER A 116 -17.54 -2.84 20.48
CA SER A 116 -18.24 -1.71 21.12
C SER A 116 -17.21 -0.64 21.55
N LEU A 117 -17.12 0.45 20.80
CA LEU A 117 -16.12 1.49 20.99
C LEU A 117 -16.79 2.87 21.19
N GLN A 118 -16.40 3.57 22.24
CA GLN A 118 -16.65 5.00 22.36
C GLN A 118 -15.80 5.76 21.33
N LEU A 119 -16.21 6.97 20.95
CA LEU A 119 -15.56 7.77 19.94
C LEU A 119 -14.04 7.91 20.17
N ASN A 120 -13.64 8.29 21.38
CA ASN A 120 -12.23 8.44 21.72
C ASN A 120 -11.45 7.11 21.71
N SER A 121 -12.14 6.00 21.97
CA SER A 121 -11.52 4.65 21.94
C SER A 121 -11.24 4.17 20.52
N LEU A 122 -11.88 4.74 19.50
CA LEU A 122 -11.57 4.45 18.11
C LEU A 122 -10.10 4.78 17.78
N ALA A 123 -9.56 5.87 18.33
CA ALA A 123 -8.17 6.26 18.12
C ALA A 123 -7.17 5.52 19.03
N SER A 124 -7.62 4.63 19.91
CA SER A 124 -6.74 3.91 20.85
C SER A 124 -6.27 2.58 20.25
N VAL A 125 -5.04 2.18 20.55
CA VAL A 125 -4.52 0.85 20.26
C VAL A 125 -4.34 0.05 21.53
N GLU A 126 -4.28 -1.28 21.40
CA GLU A 126 -4.11 -2.17 22.53
C GLU A 126 -2.86 -1.87 23.35
N GLY A 127 -2.95 -2.11 24.63
CA GLY A 127 -1.89 -1.89 25.61
C GLY A 127 -2.46 -1.86 27.03
N ASN A 128 -1.61 -1.89 28.04
CA ASN A 128 -2.02 -1.75 29.43
C ASN A 128 -1.16 -0.65 30.10
N PRO A 129 -1.67 0.58 30.17
CA PRO A 129 -2.96 1.07 29.68
C PRO A 129 -3.02 1.18 28.14
N PRO A 130 -4.22 1.27 27.54
CA PRO A 130 -4.37 1.51 26.11
C PRO A 130 -3.64 2.80 25.68
N ARG A 131 -2.97 2.75 24.53
CA ARG A 131 -2.31 3.92 23.94
C ARG A 131 -3.32 4.72 23.12
N GLU A 132 -3.66 5.89 23.59
CA GLU A 132 -4.66 6.77 22.97
C GLU A 132 -4.07 7.59 21.82
N GLY A 133 -4.91 7.92 20.82
CA GLY A 133 -4.52 8.79 19.71
C GLY A 133 -3.52 8.17 18.73
N GLU A 134 -3.45 6.83 18.66
CA GLU A 134 -2.51 6.13 17.79
C GLU A 134 -3.14 5.63 16.49
N SER A 135 -4.41 5.18 16.53
CA SER A 135 -5.09 4.58 15.39
C SER A 135 -5.74 5.65 14.51
N MET A 136 -5.39 5.66 13.23
CA MET A 136 -5.99 6.53 12.22
C MET A 136 -7.10 5.81 11.44
N ARG A 137 -7.00 4.50 11.31
CA ARG A 137 -7.95 3.68 10.54
C ARG A 137 -8.28 2.40 11.27
N ARG A 138 -9.53 1.94 11.10
CA ARG A 138 -10.01 0.65 11.60
C ARG A 138 -10.82 -0.06 10.53
N PHE A 139 -10.81 -1.39 10.53
CA PHE A 139 -11.67 -2.14 9.64
C PHE A 139 -13.13 -2.03 10.06
N ALA A 140 -13.98 -1.84 9.06
CA ALA A 140 -15.42 -1.97 9.17
C ALA A 140 -15.82 -3.46 9.20
N SER A 141 -17.10 -3.73 9.35
CA SER A 141 -17.64 -5.10 9.33
C SER A 141 -17.92 -5.62 7.91
N SER A 142 -17.52 -4.88 6.87
CA SER A 142 -17.73 -5.26 5.47
C SER A 142 -16.85 -6.44 5.07
N SER A 143 -17.36 -7.24 4.15
CA SER A 143 -16.62 -8.31 3.49
C SER A 143 -16.03 -7.83 2.15
N PRO A 144 -14.84 -8.31 1.75
CA PRO A 144 -14.29 -8.04 0.42
C PRO A 144 -15.22 -8.43 -0.72
N PHE A 145 -16.16 -9.34 -0.48
CA PHE A 145 -17.14 -9.83 -1.46
C PHE A 145 -18.45 -9.04 -1.50
N ASP A 146 -18.65 -8.06 -0.64
CA ASP A 146 -19.89 -7.24 -0.63
C ASP A 146 -19.99 -6.36 -1.88
N SER A 147 -18.85 -6.01 -2.49
CA SER A 147 -18.77 -5.29 -3.75
C SER A 147 -17.66 -5.84 -4.63
N VAL A 148 -18.00 -6.70 -5.57
CA VAL A 148 -17.04 -7.29 -6.53
C VAL A 148 -17.18 -6.61 -7.88
N THR A 149 -16.05 -6.20 -8.46
CA THR A 149 -16.02 -5.53 -9.75
C THR A 149 -15.88 -6.54 -10.88
N ILE A 150 -16.71 -6.39 -11.91
CA ILE A 150 -16.56 -7.10 -13.19
C ILE A 150 -15.90 -6.13 -14.17
N LEU A 151 -14.62 -6.35 -14.46
CA LEU A 151 -13.88 -5.54 -15.43
C LEU A 151 -14.23 -5.99 -16.84
N LYS A 152 -14.76 -5.06 -17.64
CA LYS A 152 -14.93 -5.25 -19.08
C LYS A 152 -13.59 -4.99 -19.78
N PRO A 153 -13.34 -5.58 -20.98
CA PRO A 153 -12.07 -5.39 -21.71
C PRO A 153 -11.65 -3.92 -21.88
N ALA A 154 -12.59 -3.02 -22.14
CA ALA A 154 -12.33 -1.58 -22.26
C ALA A 154 -11.89 -0.89 -20.96
N GLN A 155 -12.13 -1.50 -19.81
CA GLN A 155 -11.78 -0.98 -18.49
C GLN A 155 -10.47 -1.56 -17.96
N MET A 156 -9.92 -2.57 -18.65
CA MET A 156 -8.67 -3.20 -18.24
C MET A 156 -7.48 -2.29 -18.55
N PRO A 157 -6.45 -2.25 -17.70
CA PRO A 157 -5.23 -1.51 -17.93
C PRO A 157 -4.56 -1.83 -19.28
N ASP A 158 -3.89 -0.83 -19.85
CA ASP A 158 -3.23 -0.99 -21.15
C ASP A 158 -1.74 -1.32 -20.97
N ASN A 159 -1.48 -2.55 -20.52
CA ASN A 159 -0.14 -3.09 -20.36
C ASN A 159 -0.08 -4.57 -20.77
N PRO A 160 1.12 -5.16 -20.95
CA PRO A 160 1.28 -6.54 -21.45
C PRO A 160 0.58 -7.61 -20.60
N TYR A 161 0.44 -7.41 -19.29
CA TYR A 161 -0.16 -8.40 -18.38
C TYR A 161 -1.67 -8.55 -18.56
N TRP A 162 -2.35 -7.48 -19.06
CA TRP A 162 -3.78 -7.48 -19.33
C TRP A 162 -4.13 -7.81 -20.77
N LYS A 163 -3.15 -7.73 -21.69
CA LYS A 163 -3.37 -7.85 -23.13
C LYS A 163 -4.14 -9.12 -23.51
N ARG A 164 -3.77 -10.28 -22.97
CA ARG A 164 -4.43 -11.56 -23.27
C ARG A 164 -5.93 -11.56 -22.96
N PHE A 165 -6.33 -10.86 -21.89
CA PHE A 165 -7.72 -10.77 -21.46
C PHE A 165 -8.49 -9.75 -22.30
N LYS A 166 -7.86 -8.64 -22.66
CA LYS A 166 -8.44 -7.65 -23.58
C LYS A 166 -8.67 -8.28 -24.95
N ASP A 167 -7.70 -9.00 -25.47
CA ASP A 167 -7.78 -9.66 -26.79
C ASP A 167 -8.83 -10.78 -26.81
N ALA A 168 -9.05 -11.47 -25.70
CA ALA A 168 -10.11 -12.46 -25.56
C ALA A 168 -11.52 -11.86 -25.56
N GLY A 169 -11.66 -10.54 -25.30
CA GLY A 169 -12.93 -9.84 -25.31
C GLY A 169 -13.89 -10.23 -24.18
N LEU A 170 -13.41 -10.96 -23.16
CA LEU A 170 -14.23 -11.48 -22.08
C LEU A 170 -14.12 -10.60 -20.81
N PRO A 171 -15.23 -10.37 -20.10
CA PRO A 171 -15.19 -9.70 -18.81
C PRO A 171 -14.51 -10.60 -17.78
N MET A 172 -13.87 -9.98 -16.79
CA MET A 172 -13.14 -10.64 -15.70
C MET A 172 -13.74 -10.25 -14.36
N VAL A 173 -13.99 -11.23 -13.50
CA VAL A 173 -14.25 -10.96 -12.07
C VAL A 173 -12.92 -10.64 -11.42
N CYS A 174 -12.76 -9.39 -11.02
CA CYS A 174 -11.53 -8.88 -10.47
C CYS A 174 -11.81 -8.16 -9.16
N MET A 175 -11.21 -8.65 -8.08
CA MET A 175 -11.19 -7.94 -6.81
C MET A 175 -10.06 -6.91 -6.85
N MET A 176 -10.39 -5.67 -6.61
CA MET A 176 -9.40 -4.60 -6.46
C MET A 176 -8.58 -4.82 -5.19
N ASP A 177 -9.28 -5.23 -4.13
CA ASP A 177 -8.71 -5.51 -2.83
C ASP A 177 -9.50 -6.66 -2.19
N ASN A 178 -8.81 -7.61 -1.54
CA ASN A 178 -9.44 -8.71 -0.81
C ASN A 178 -9.46 -8.49 0.70
N THR A 179 -9.19 -7.28 1.17
CA THR A 179 -9.26 -6.91 2.57
C THR A 179 -10.58 -6.24 2.90
N GLU A 180 -10.94 -6.28 4.17
CA GLU A 180 -12.06 -5.50 4.70
C GLU A 180 -11.83 -4.00 4.48
N LYS A 181 -12.90 -3.24 4.26
CA LYS A 181 -12.82 -1.79 4.09
C LYS A 181 -12.38 -1.12 5.39
N THR A 182 -11.60 -0.05 5.26
CA THR A 182 -11.17 0.73 6.42
C THR A 182 -11.98 2.00 6.55
N LEU A 183 -12.37 2.33 7.78
CA LEU A 183 -12.88 3.63 8.18
C LEU A 183 -11.70 4.51 8.59
N VAL A 184 -11.57 5.65 7.93
CA VAL A 184 -10.57 6.67 8.27
C VAL A 184 -11.19 7.62 9.29
N GLN A 185 -10.51 7.81 10.41
CA GLN A 185 -11.03 8.58 11.54
C GLN A 185 -10.10 9.75 11.90
N PHE A 186 -10.71 10.92 12.08
CA PHE A 186 -10.03 12.10 12.59
C PHE A 186 -10.72 12.52 13.88
N ILE A 187 -10.10 12.19 14.99
CA ILE A 187 -10.60 12.41 16.35
C ILE A 187 -9.60 13.28 17.10
N GLU A 188 -10.04 14.15 17.99
CA GLU A 188 -9.21 15.11 18.72
C GLU A 188 -7.92 14.49 19.27
N LYS A 189 -8.03 13.36 19.99
CA LYS A 189 -6.86 12.67 20.57
C LYS A 189 -5.84 12.22 19.53
N LEU A 190 -6.30 11.77 18.34
CA LEU A 190 -5.42 11.40 17.23
C LEU A 190 -4.70 12.64 16.68
N LEU A 191 -5.44 13.70 16.40
CA LEU A 191 -4.90 14.93 15.81
C LEU A 191 -3.84 15.55 16.72
N VAL A 192 -4.12 15.63 18.02
CA VAL A 192 -3.17 16.13 19.03
C VAL A 192 -1.93 15.23 19.09
N ASN A 193 -2.10 13.91 19.21
CA ASN A 193 -0.97 12.99 19.32
C ASN A 193 -0.09 12.98 18.07
N LYS A 194 -0.72 13.01 16.89
CA LYS A 194 -0.01 13.05 15.59
C LYS A 194 0.43 14.46 15.20
N ARG A 195 0.12 15.48 15.99
CA ARG A 195 0.42 16.90 15.72
C ARG A 195 -0.09 17.34 14.34
N ILE A 196 -1.34 17.01 14.05
CA ILE A 196 -2.08 17.47 12.89
C ILE A 196 -2.92 18.67 13.34
N THR A 197 -2.70 19.82 12.75
CA THR A 197 -3.39 21.07 13.12
C THR A 197 -4.79 21.13 12.51
N ASN A 198 -5.64 22.04 12.99
CA ASN A 198 -6.93 22.28 12.37
C ASN A 198 -6.78 22.74 10.90
N SER A 199 -5.77 23.55 10.60
CA SER A 199 -5.47 23.95 9.22
C SER A 199 -5.06 22.78 8.33
N ASP A 200 -4.31 21.81 8.86
CA ASP A 200 -3.98 20.57 8.12
C ASP A 200 -5.23 19.73 7.84
N TYR A 201 -6.13 19.64 8.82
CA TYR A 201 -7.41 18.96 8.65
C TYR A 201 -8.30 19.67 7.60
N GLU A 202 -8.45 20.98 7.71
CA GLU A 202 -9.22 21.79 6.77
C GLU A 202 -8.67 21.66 5.34
N PHE A 203 -7.35 21.68 5.19
CA PHE A 203 -6.69 21.45 3.90
C PHE A 203 -7.06 20.10 3.28
N LEU A 204 -7.10 19.03 4.08
CA LEU A 204 -7.47 17.69 3.61
C LEU A 204 -8.87 17.65 2.96
N PHE A 205 -9.75 18.56 3.36
CA PHE A 205 -11.10 18.74 2.82
C PHE A 205 -11.23 19.97 1.93
N ASN A 206 -10.14 20.41 1.29
CA ASN A 206 -10.09 21.56 0.38
C ASN A 206 -10.65 22.85 1.01
N ASN A 207 -10.49 23.02 2.31
CA ASN A 207 -10.99 24.12 3.13
C ASN A 207 -12.52 24.32 3.10
N THR A 208 -13.26 23.28 2.72
CA THR A 208 -14.74 23.31 2.71
C THR A 208 -15.34 23.00 4.08
N ILE A 209 -14.59 22.32 4.95
CA ILE A 209 -14.99 21.95 6.29
C ILE A 209 -14.12 22.74 7.28
N LYS A 210 -14.77 23.44 8.21
CA LYS A 210 -14.10 24.07 9.36
C LYS A 210 -14.16 23.12 10.54
N ARG A 211 -13.08 23.06 11.32
CA ARG A 211 -12.98 22.21 12.48
C ARG A 211 -12.84 22.99 13.76
N GLU A 212 -13.68 22.69 14.73
CA GLU A 212 -13.58 23.18 16.10
C GLU A 212 -12.96 22.12 17.04
N ALA A 213 -12.55 22.54 18.23
CA ALA A 213 -12.03 21.61 19.23
C ALA A 213 -13.12 20.61 19.67
N GLY A 214 -12.77 19.33 19.68
CA GLY A 214 -13.70 18.25 20.00
C GLY A 214 -14.41 17.65 18.79
N ASP A 215 -14.41 18.31 17.64
CA ASP A 215 -14.99 17.76 16.42
C ASP A 215 -14.28 16.47 16.00
N ALA A 216 -15.07 15.55 15.49
CA ALA A 216 -14.56 14.30 14.93
C ALA A 216 -15.23 13.98 13.60
N SER A 217 -14.53 13.26 12.74
CA SER A 217 -15.09 12.74 11.49
C SER A 217 -14.66 11.29 11.22
N ILE A 218 -15.55 10.57 10.53
CA ILE A 218 -15.34 9.21 10.04
C ILE A 218 -15.55 9.24 8.53
N ASN A 219 -14.57 8.80 7.75
CA ASN A 219 -14.57 8.90 6.28
C ASN A 219 -14.87 10.31 5.76
N GLY A 220 -14.51 11.34 6.53
CA GLY A 220 -14.79 12.74 6.17
C GLY A 220 -16.18 13.23 6.54
N VAL A 221 -17.04 12.38 7.09
CA VAL A 221 -18.36 12.77 7.59
C VAL A 221 -18.28 13.12 9.08
N GLN A 222 -18.82 14.27 9.46
CA GLN A 222 -18.79 14.76 10.84
C GLN A 222 -19.64 13.89 11.76
N VAL A 223 -19.15 13.65 12.98
CA VAL A 223 -19.90 13.01 14.08
C VAL A 223 -20.65 14.10 14.84
N GLU A 224 -21.98 14.07 14.83
CA GLU A 224 -22.81 15.08 15.51
C GLU A 224 -23.08 14.75 16.97
N ASN A 225 -23.48 13.51 17.26
CA ASN A 225 -23.79 13.06 18.61
C ASN A 225 -23.13 11.71 18.90
N PRO A 226 -21.94 11.74 19.53
CA PRO A 226 -21.19 10.52 19.81
C PRO A 226 -21.66 9.80 21.08
N ASN A 227 -21.30 8.52 21.20
CA ASN A 227 -21.36 7.73 22.45
C ASN A 227 -22.77 7.46 22.98
N ILE A 228 -23.77 7.36 22.11
CA ILE A 228 -25.10 6.90 22.53
C ILE A 228 -24.96 5.45 22.97
N LYS A 229 -25.17 5.20 24.26
CA LYS A 229 -24.97 3.89 24.86
C LYS A 229 -26.21 3.02 24.66
N CYS A 230 -26.00 1.83 24.09
CA CYS A 230 -26.98 0.77 23.97
C CYS A 230 -26.56 -0.46 24.80
N SER A 231 -27.48 -1.37 25.07
CA SER A 231 -27.21 -2.61 25.83
C SER A 231 -26.15 -3.49 25.12
N ASN A 232 -26.06 -3.43 23.82
CA ASN A 232 -25.17 -4.24 22.98
C ASN A 232 -24.14 -3.41 22.18
N GLY A 233 -23.89 -2.15 22.57
CA GLY A 233 -22.87 -1.36 21.89
C GLY A 233 -23.02 0.15 22.00
N PHE A 234 -22.46 0.85 21.01
CA PHE A 234 -22.56 2.30 20.88
C PHE A 234 -23.07 2.71 19.50
N ILE A 235 -23.87 3.76 19.50
CA ILE A 235 -24.25 4.50 18.30
C ILE A 235 -23.51 5.84 18.28
N HIS A 236 -23.03 6.23 17.11
CA HIS A 236 -22.55 7.58 16.80
C HIS A 236 -23.41 8.14 15.67
N GLN A 237 -24.11 9.24 15.94
CA GLN A 237 -24.91 9.93 14.92
C GLN A 237 -23.97 10.73 14.01
N MET A 238 -24.23 10.62 12.71
CA MET A 238 -23.42 11.22 11.67
C MET A 238 -24.21 12.31 10.96
N ALA A 239 -23.55 13.38 10.57
CA ALA A 239 -24.14 14.47 9.81
C ALA A 239 -24.64 14.05 8.42
N ASP A 240 -24.05 12.98 7.84
CA ASP A 240 -24.44 12.45 6.54
C ASP A 240 -24.20 10.94 6.45
N VAL A 241 -24.62 10.31 5.37
CA VAL A 241 -24.47 8.88 5.13
C VAL A 241 -23.00 8.54 4.87
N ILE A 242 -22.45 7.61 5.67
CA ILE A 242 -21.11 7.07 5.41
C ILE A 242 -21.17 6.13 4.22
N THR A 243 -20.25 6.33 3.28
CA THR A 243 -19.99 5.40 2.19
C THR A 243 -18.54 4.94 2.24
N PRO A 244 -18.22 3.74 1.71
CA PRO A 244 -16.83 3.30 1.61
C PRO A 244 -16.03 4.29 0.77
N LEU A 245 -14.86 4.69 1.29
CA LEU A 245 -13.93 5.50 0.52
C LEU A 245 -13.26 4.64 -0.55
N PRO A 246 -13.06 5.18 -1.77
CA PRO A 246 -12.22 4.55 -2.77
C PRO A 246 -10.76 4.49 -2.27
N ASN A 247 -9.96 3.54 -2.75
CA ASN A 247 -8.52 3.57 -2.53
C ASN A 247 -7.85 4.63 -3.42
N MET A 248 -6.56 4.94 -3.16
CA MET A 248 -5.85 6.00 -3.89
C MET A 248 -5.79 5.76 -5.41
N ALA A 249 -5.61 4.51 -5.86
CA ALA A 249 -5.59 4.19 -7.29
C ALA A 249 -6.96 4.38 -7.94
N GLU A 250 -8.04 4.04 -7.24
CA GLU A 250 -9.41 4.32 -7.70
C GLU A 250 -9.68 5.82 -7.78
N VAL A 251 -9.25 6.60 -6.77
CA VAL A 251 -9.36 8.07 -6.79
C VAL A 251 -8.68 8.62 -8.05
N ILE A 252 -7.43 8.22 -8.32
CA ILE A 252 -6.68 8.71 -9.48
C ILE A 252 -7.39 8.35 -10.79
N ARG A 253 -7.89 7.11 -10.90
CA ARG A 253 -8.62 6.62 -12.08
C ARG A 253 -9.91 7.38 -12.34
N MET A 254 -10.61 7.78 -11.28
CA MET A 254 -11.88 8.51 -11.37
C MET A 254 -11.71 9.98 -11.77
N LYS A 255 -10.49 10.55 -11.66
CA LYS A 255 -10.22 11.97 -11.93
C LYS A 255 -9.67 12.16 -13.33
N GLY A 256 -10.49 12.67 -14.23
CA GLY A 256 -10.12 12.88 -15.64
C GLY A 256 -8.92 13.80 -15.85
N ASN A 257 -8.66 14.72 -14.91
CA ASN A 257 -7.51 15.63 -14.95
C ASN A 257 -6.19 14.98 -14.49
N ALA A 258 -6.20 13.70 -14.07
CA ALA A 258 -5.03 12.90 -13.72
C ALA A 258 -4.90 11.63 -14.62
N SER A 259 -5.57 11.60 -15.76
CA SER A 259 -5.65 10.41 -16.63
C SER A 259 -4.29 9.99 -17.18
N GLU A 260 -3.40 10.92 -17.51
CA GLU A 260 -2.04 10.61 -17.98
C GLU A 260 -1.19 9.99 -16.88
N TYR A 261 -1.26 10.52 -15.65
CA TYR A 261 -0.57 9.91 -14.52
C TYR A 261 -1.13 8.51 -14.21
N ASN A 262 -2.46 8.34 -14.27
CA ASN A 262 -3.08 7.02 -14.12
C ASN A 262 -2.56 6.02 -15.17
N ARG A 263 -2.41 6.44 -16.42
CA ARG A 263 -1.86 5.60 -17.50
C ARG A 263 -0.43 5.15 -17.20
N LEU A 264 0.41 6.03 -16.65
CA LEU A 264 1.76 5.68 -16.22
C LEU A 264 1.74 4.73 -15.01
N LEU A 265 0.88 5.01 -14.03
CA LEU A 265 0.72 4.19 -12.82
C LEU A 265 0.25 2.76 -13.15
N GLU A 266 -0.73 2.61 -14.04
CA GLU A 266 -1.28 1.30 -14.43
C GLU A 266 -0.31 0.42 -15.22
N ARG A 267 0.85 0.91 -15.62
CA ARG A 267 1.93 0.07 -16.17
C ARG A 267 2.49 -0.93 -15.15
N PHE A 268 2.26 -0.68 -13.86
CA PHE A 268 2.80 -1.46 -12.74
C PHE A 268 1.77 -2.39 -12.10
N CYS A 269 0.67 -2.72 -12.76
CA CYS A 269 -0.33 -3.61 -12.21
C CYS A 269 -0.60 -4.81 -13.11
N ALA A 270 -1.00 -5.91 -12.49
CA ALA A 270 -1.37 -7.14 -13.16
C ALA A 270 -2.56 -7.83 -12.49
N PRO A 271 -3.31 -8.69 -13.23
CA PRO A 271 -4.34 -9.54 -12.65
C PRO A 271 -3.72 -10.83 -12.12
N TYR A 272 -3.73 -11.02 -10.80
CA TYR A 272 -3.26 -12.24 -10.15
C TYR A 272 -4.42 -13.21 -9.99
N PRO A 273 -4.33 -14.43 -10.54
CA PRO A 273 -5.37 -15.44 -10.37
C PRO A 273 -5.39 -15.99 -8.95
N ASP A 274 -6.55 -16.43 -8.49
CA ASP A 274 -6.64 -17.33 -7.35
C ASP A 274 -5.90 -18.64 -7.72
N LEU A 275 -4.80 -18.92 -7.03
CA LEU A 275 -3.92 -20.06 -7.36
C LEU A 275 -4.55 -21.42 -7.07
N TYR A 276 -5.55 -21.46 -6.19
CA TYR A 276 -6.22 -22.68 -5.75
C TYR A 276 -7.74 -22.47 -5.74
N PRO A 277 -8.37 -22.25 -6.91
CA PRO A 277 -9.77 -21.84 -7.01
C PRO A 277 -10.74 -22.87 -6.41
N ASP A 278 -10.38 -24.14 -6.40
CA ASP A 278 -11.20 -25.26 -5.88
C ASP A 278 -10.91 -25.60 -4.40
N ARG A 279 -10.00 -24.85 -3.75
CA ARG A 279 -9.67 -25.08 -2.34
C ARG A 279 -10.71 -24.45 -1.42
N ASP A 280 -11.09 -25.18 -0.36
CA ASP A 280 -11.98 -24.65 0.69
C ASP A 280 -11.47 -23.30 1.23
N GLY A 281 -12.36 -22.31 1.20
CA GLY A 281 -12.05 -20.95 1.64
C GLY A 281 -11.29 -20.09 0.62
N SER A 282 -11.05 -20.58 -0.60
CA SER A 282 -10.47 -19.78 -1.68
C SER A 282 -11.39 -18.61 -2.07
N MET A 283 -10.81 -17.57 -2.66
CA MET A 283 -11.60 -16.43 -3.15
C MET A 283 -12.63 -16.85 -4.19
N THR A 284 -12.28 -17.75 -5.07
CA THR A 284 -13.16 -18.25 -6.13
C THR A 284 -14.33 -19.04 -5.55
N MET A 285 -14.08 -19.92 -4.58
CA MET A 285 -15.17 -20.67 -3.92
C MET A 285 -16.11 -19.74 -3.14
N GLN A 286 -15.56 -18.78 -2.39
CA GLN A 286 -16.38 -17.80 -1.66
C GLN A 286 -17.23 -16.96 -2.61
N TYR A 287 -16.63 -16.46 -3.71
CA TYR A 287 -17.37 -15.74 -4.72
C TYR A 287 -18.50 -16.60 -5.33
N ASN A 288 -18.18 -17.82 -5.78
CA ASN A 288 -19.14 -18.72 -6.39
C ASN A 288 -20.27 -19.17 -5.44
N PHE A 289 -19.98 -19.22 -4.14
CA PHE A 289 -20.99 -19.46 -3.11
C PHE A 289 -21.96 -18.27 -2.96
N LEU A 290 -21.42 -17.05 -2.94
CA LEU A 290 -22.22 -15.84 -2.78
C LEU A 290 -22.96 -15.43 -4.07
N TYR A 291 -22.45 -15.80 -5.22
CA TYR A 291 -22.98 -15.44 -6.54
C TYR A 291 -23.21 -16.70 -7.40
N PRO A 292 -24.15 -17.60 -7.04
CA PRO A 292 -24.34 -18.88 -7.70
C PRO A 292 -24.76 -18.77 -9.17
N ASP A 293 -25.40 -17.64 -9.55
CA ASP A 293 -25.84 -17.36 -10.92
C ASP A 293 -24.73 -16.73 -11.81
N ARG A 294 -23.56 -16.45 -11.25
CA ARG A 294 -22.44 -15.77 -11.91
C ARG A 294 -21.11 -16.48 -11.64
N LYS A 295 -21.15 -17.80 -11.53
CA LYS A 295 -19.95 -18.60 -11.23
C LYS A 295 -18.86 -18.40 -12.27
N VAL A 296 -17.63 -18.41 -11.81
CA VAL A 296 -16.41 -18.31 -12.64
C VAL A 296 -15.42 -19.41 -12.25
N ASP A 297 -14.54 -19.76 -13.18
CA ASP A 297 -13.48 -20.73 -12.93
C ASP A 297 -12.40 -20.17 -12.00
N THR A 298 -12.15 -18.86 -12.09
CA THR A 298 -11.13 -18.18 -11.28
C THR A 298 -11.50 -16.72 -11.07
N VAL A 299 -11.38 -16.26 -9.82
CA VAL A 299 -11.41 -14.84 -9.46
C VAL A 299 -9.99 -14.32 -9.49
N TYR A 300 -9.82 -13.08 -9.95
CA TYR A 300 -8.53 -12.41 -10.02
C TYR A 300 -8.45 -11.29 -8.99
N GLN A 301 -7.22 -10.92 -8.61
CA GLN A 301 -6.93 -9.70 -7.87
C GLN A 301 -6.11 -8.76 -8.75
N LYS A 302 -6.52 -7.52 -8.88
CA LYS A 302 -5.66 -6.48 -9.44
C LYS A 302 -4.68 -6.04 -8.36
N ARG A 303 -3.38 -6.15 -8.64
CA ARG A 303 -2.31 -5.78 -7.70
C ARG A 303 -1.25 -4.97 -8.40
N PHE A 304 -0.70 -3.97 -7.69
CA PHE A 304 0.46 -3.22 -8.16
C PHE A 304 1.74 -3.84 -7.60
N PHE A 305 2.74 -3.99 -8.48
CA PHE A 305 4.08 -4.44 -8.09
C PHE A 305 4.67 -3.44 -7.10
N SER A 306 5.03 -3.88 -5.92
CA SER A 306 5.39 -2.94 -4.85
C SER A 306 6.34 -3.54 -3.83
N LYS A 307 7.15 -2.67 -3.20
CA LYS A 307 8.04 -3.02 -2.09
C LYS A 307 7.28 -3.25 -0.79
N LYS A 308 6.08 -2.70 -0.69
CA LYS A 308 5.20 -2.86 0.48
C LYS A 308 3.76 -3.07 0.01
N SER A 309 3.16 -4.13 0.46
CA SER A 309 1.81 -4.54 0.17
C SER A 309 1.12 -4.97 1.47
N GLN A 310 -0.02 -5.60 1.40
CA GLN A 310 -0.69 -6.14 2.57
C GLN A 310 0.25 -7.04 3.39
N GLY A 311 0.28 -6.86 4.70
CA GLY A 311 1.14 -7.61 5.61
C GLY A 311 2.63 -7.26 5.51
N GLY A 312 2.99 -6.19 4.79
CA GLY A 312 4.38 -5.76 4.61
C GLY A 312 5.18 -6.58 3.59
N ASP A 313 4.51 -7.49 2.87
CA ASP A 313 5.13 -8.31 1.83
C ASP A 313 5.51 -7.50 0.58
N GLU A 314 6.57 -7.92 -0.08
CA GLU A 314 6.98 -7.39 -1.37
C GLU A 314 6.29 -8.15 -2.50
N LEU A 315 5.65 -7.43 -3.43
CA LEU A 315 5.05 -8.00 -4.63
C LEU A 315 6.01 -7.80 -5.81
N ASN A 316 7.04 -8.62 -5.88
CA ASN A 316 8.21 -8.45 -6.75
C ASN A 316 8.23 -9.36 -7.98
N LYS A 317 7.13 -10.02 -8.28
CA LYS A 317 6.98 -10.90 -9.44
C LYS A 317 5.65 -10.66 -10.13
N SER A 318 5.67 -10.78 -11.46
CA SER A 318 4.44 -10.86 -12.24
C SER A 318 3.66 -12.15 -11.97
N PRO A 319 2.39 -12.27 -12.39
CA PRO A 319 1.64 -13.53 -12.32
C PRO A 319 2.36 -14.72 -12.95
N ASP A 320 3.19 -14.48 -13.97
CA ASP A 320 3.99 -15.50 -14.68
C ASP A 320 5.39 -15.71 -14.05
N ASN A 321 5.60 -15.24 -12.82
CA ASN A 321 6.86 -15.29 -12.07
C ASN A 321 8.05 -14.54 -12.72
N GLY A 322 7.77 -13.62 -13.65
CA GLY A 322 8.78 -12.73 -14.24
C GLY A 322 9.16 -11.58 -13.31
N PRO A 323 10.34 -10.96 -13.52
CA PRO A 323 10.77 -9.77 -12.79
C PRO A 323 9.89 -8.57 -13.11
N VAL A 324 9.77 -7.66 -12.16
CA VAL A 324 8.99 -6.42 -12.30
C VAL A 324 9.70 -5.27 -11.59
N ASP A 325 9.46 -4.06 -12.08
CA ASP A 325 9.88 -2.85 -11.40
C ASP A 325 8.85 -2.47 -10.34
N LEU A 326 9.34 -2.00 -9.18
CA LEU A 326 8.52 -1.90 -7.99
C LEU A 326 8.18 -0.45 -7.64
N LEU A 327 6.92 -0.22 -7.32
CA LEU A 327 6.46 0.98 -6.62
C LEU A 327 6.82 0.90 -5.12
N LYS A 328 6.81 2.03 -4.41
CA LYS A 328 7.07 2.07 -2.96
C LYS A 328 6.04 1.26 -2.18
N PHE A 329 4.77 1.36 -2.58
CA PHE A 329 3.64 0.62 -1.99
C PHE A 329 2.57 0.38 -3.04
N ASP A 330 1.63 -0.53 -2.75
CA ASP A 330 0.46 -0.79 -3.58
C ASP A 330 -0.61 0.28 -3.30
N PRO A 331 -0.93 1.18 -4.25
CA PRO A 331 -1.89 2.27 -4.03
C PRO A 331 -3.35 1.81 -4.02
N GLU A 332 -3.63 0.57 -4.36
CA GLU A 332 -4.98 -0.01 -4.41
C GLU A 332 -5.32 -0.83 -3.16
N TRP A 333 -4.34 -1.17 -2.32
CA TRP A 333 -4.55 -2.07 -1.20
C TRP A 333 -5.01 -1.35 0.07
N ASN A 334 -6.13 -1.78 0.65
CA ASN A 334 -6.70 -1.13 1.83
C ASN A 334 -5.86 -1.32 3.10
N ALA A 335 -5.26 -2.49 3.27
CA ALA A 335 -4.43 -2.82 4.43
C ALA A 335 -2.96 -2.40 4.26
N TYR A 336 -2.72 -1.23 3.68
CA TYR A 336 -1.39 -0.68 3.58
C TYR A 336 -0.85 -0.26 4.96
N TYR A 337 0.34 -0.78 5.30
CA TYR A 337 1.05 -0.44 6.53
C TYR A 337 2.15 0.57 6.27
N ALA A 338 2.05 1.75 6.83
CA ALA A 338 3.17 2.65 6.97
C ALA A 338 4.01 2.25 8.21
N GLY A 339 4.78 1.21 8.09
CA GLY A 339 5.92 1.00 8.99
C GLY A 339 5.76 0.06 10.20
N ASP A 340 4.61 -0.55 10.47
CA ASP A 340 4.42 -1.33 11.72
C ASP A 340 3.97 -2.78 11.49
N ALA A 341 4.76 -3.53 10.72
CA ALA A 341 4.53 -4.96 10.48
C ALA A 341 4.68 -5.85 11.74
N GLN A 342 5.14 -5.28 12.87
CA GLN A 342 5.46 -6.05 14.07
C GLN A 342 4.31 -6.20 15.07
N SER A 343 3.20 -5.45 14.94
CA SER A 343 2.15 -5.50 15.97
C SER A 343 1.19 -6.67 15.84
N GLY A 344 1.21 -7.43 14.76
CA GLY A 344 0.31 -8.58 14.55
C GLY A 344 -1.19 -8.22 14.49
N ASN A 345 -1.56 -6.99 14.79
CA ASN A 345 -2.94 -6.52 14.78
C ASN A 345 -3.24 -5.77 13.48
N THR A 346 -3.77 -6.51 12.52
CA THR A 346 -4.12 -6.00 11.18
C THR A 346 -5.32 -5.07 11.19
N HIS A 347 -6.15 -5.10 12.24
CA HIS A 347 -7.39 -4.33 12.33
C HIS A 347 -7.21 -2.86 12.75
N ILE A 348 -5.99 -2.49 13.15
CA ILE A 348 -5.67 -1.14 13.63
C ILE A 348 -4.50 -0.61 12.84
N GLN A 349 -4.70 0.51 12.16
CA GLN A 349 -3.65 1.16 11.37
C GLN A 349 -3.38 2.56 11.87
N ARG A 350 -2.11 2.88 12.11
CA ARG A 350 -1.67 4.12 12.78
C ARG A 350 -1.44 5.28 11.84
N ASP A 351 -1.31 4.99 10.55
CA ASP A 351 -1.01 5.97 9.51
C ASP A 351 -1.62 5.51 8.18
N MET A 352 -1.48 6.32 7.18
CA MET A 352 -1.83 6.02 5.79
C MET A 352 -0.79 6.66 4.85
N ALA A 353 -0.89 6.45 3.55
CA ALA A 353 0.03 7.01 2.58
C ALA A 353 -0.49 8.32 1.97
N VAL A 354 0.37 8.98 1.18
CA VAL A 354 -0.02 10.10 0.29
C VAL A 354 0.58 9.87 -1.09
N MET A 355 -0.19 10.18 -2.12
CA MET A 355 0.31 10.29 -3.48
C MET A 355 0.22 11.73 -3.98
N MET A 356 1.36 12.28 -4.41
CA MET A 356 1.44 13.56 -5.11
C MET A 356 1.20 13.27 -6.60
N VAL A 357 0.05 13.66 -7.11
CA VAL A 357 -0.39 13.29 -8.46
C VAL A 357 -0.45 14.54 -9.34
N PRO A 358 0.50 14.70 -10.27
CA PRO A 358 0.45 15.83 -11.17
C PRO A 358 -0.78 15.77 -12.09
N SER A 359 -1.40 16.93 -12.29
CA SER A 359 -2.45 17.07 -13.29
C SER A 359 -1.90 16.80 -14.70
N ASN A 360 -2.78 16.50 -15.65
CA ASN A 360 -2.39 16.32 -17.05
C ASN A 360 -1.61 17.52 -17.56
N THR A 361 -2.06 18.75 -17.24
CA THR A 361 -1.36 19.99 -17.64
C THR A 361 0.04 20.09 -17.00
N ALA A 362 0.16 19.73 -15.72
CA ALA A 362 1.45 19.72 -15.04
C ALA A 362 2.41 18.68 -15.64
N LEU A 363 1.89 17.52 -16.00
CA LEU A 363 2.68 16.47 -16.64
C LEU A 363 3.12 16.84 -18.05
N ASP A 364 2.25 17.52 -18.82
CA ASP A 364 2.59 18.04 -20.15
C ASP A 364 3.65 19.14 -20.08
N ASP A 365 3.51 20.10 -19.16
CA ASP A 365 4.52 21.14 -18.95
C ASP A 365 5.87 20.56 -18.53
N TYR A 366 5.85 19.60 -17.60
CA TYR A 366 7.04 18.86 -17.20
C TYR A 366 7.74 18.19 -18.39
N TRP A 367 6.97 17.53 -19.27
CA TRP A 367 7.47 16.84 -20.46
C TRP A 367 8.04 17.78 -21.51
N VAL A 368 7.40 18.94 -21.71
CA VAL A 368 7.77 19.89 -22.78
C VAL A 368 8.84 20.88 -22.33
N ASN A 369 8.70 21.45 -21.15
CA ASN A 369 9.49 22.60 -20.66
C ASN A 369 10.32 22.25 -19.42
N GLY A 370 9.90 21.26 -18.63
CA GLY A 370 10.53 20.88 -17.37
C GLY A 370 11.66 19.87 -17.53
N VAL A 371 12.04 19.25 -16.41
CA VAL A 371 13.09 18.20 -16.35
C VAL A 371 12.74 16.98 -17.23
N GLY A 372 11.47 16.68 -17.42
CA GLY A 372 11.01 15.61 -18.30
C GLY A 372 11.42 15.75 -19.75
N LYS A 373 11.83 16.95 -20.18
CA LYS A 373 12.42 17.17 -21.51
C LYS A 373 13.62 16.24 -21.79
N ILE A 374 14.39 15.89 -20.77
CA ILE A 374 15.52 14.95 -20.89
C ILE A 374 15.01 13.59 -21.36
N LEU A 375 13.91 13.10 -20.75
CA LEU A 375 13.28 11.85 -21.14
C LEU A 375 12.67 11.93 -22.54
N ARG A 376 11.98 13.05 -22.84
CA ARG A 376 11.39 13.29 -24.17
C ARG A 376 12.44 13.28 -25.27
N ASP A 377 13.58 13.94 -25.05
CA ASP A 377 14.64 14.03 -26.07
C ASP A 377 15.26 12.64 -26.32
N GLN A 378 15.29 11.77 -25.32
CA GLN A 378 15.82 10.41 -25.40
C GLN A 378 14.78 9.41 -25.96
N TYR A 379 13.57 9.37 -25.38
CA TYR A 379 12.57 8.33 -25.65
C TYR A 379 11.43 8.74 -26.59
N LYS A 380 11.26 10.01 -26.86
CA LYS A 380 10.27 10.64 -27.76
C LYS A 380 8.83 10.64 -27.23
N THR A 381 8.36 9.58 -26.62
CA THR A 381 7.02 9.46 -26.02
C THR A 381 7.08 8.78 -24.67
N TRP A 382 6.07 8.96 -23.84
CA TRP A 382 5.97 8.31 -22.53
C TRP A 382 5.95 6.77 -22.63
N GLU A 383 5.35 6.23 -23.69
CA GLU A 383 5.25 4.77 -23.91
C GLU A 383 6.64 4.12 -24.05
N ASN A 384 7.59 4.84 -24.65
CA ASN A 384 8.95 4.35 -24.87
C ASN A 384 9.86 4.50 -23.65
N VAL A 385 9.45 5.27 -22.62
CA VAL A 385 10.22 5.37 -21.38
C VAL A 385 10.17 4.05 -20.63
N PRO A 386 11.33 3.44 -20.29
CA PRO A 386 11.38 2.16 -19.56
C PRO A 386 10.65 2.22 -18.22
N ASN A 387 10.14 1.06 -17.76
CA ASN A 387 9.37 0.99 -16.53
C ASN A 387 10.19 1.36 -15.29
N ASP A 388 11.47 1.00 -15.23
CA ASP A 388 12.35 1.36 -14.12
C ASP A 388 12.52 2.89 -13.99
N VAL A 389 12.57 3.61 -15.12
CA VAL A 389 12.64 5.08 -15.13
C VAL A 389 11.29 5.69 -14.69
N ILE A 390 10.17 5.17 -15.19
CA ILE A 390 8.84 5.61 -14.75
C ILE A 390 8.62 5.31 -13.26
N ALA A 391 9.10 4.16 -12.78
CA ALA A 391 9.03 3.82 -11.36
C ALA A 391 9.76 4.83 -10.47
N GLU A 392 10.92 5.34 -10.88
CA GLU A 392 11.63 6.40 -10.15
C GLU A 392 10.77 7.67 -10.04
N LEU A 393 10.14 8.09 -11.15
CA LEU A 393 9.25 9.26 -11.15
C LEU A 393 8.06 9.06 -10.22
N ILE A 394 7.35 7.94 -10.33
CA ILE A 394 6.18 7.65 -9.49
C ILE A 394 6.60 7.51 -8.02
N ASN A 395 7.69 6.78 -7.74
CA ASN A 395 8.17 6.54 -6.38
C ASN A 395 8.57 7.83 -5.66
N ASN A 396 9.14 8.81 -6.37
CA ASN A 396 9.46 10.10 -5.77
C ASN A 396 8.19 10.86 -5.32
N ASN A 397 7.07 10.63 -5.99
CA ASN A 397 5.77 11.23 -5.69
C ASN A 397 4.88 10.35 -4.77
N MET A 398 5.39 9.23 -4.27
CA MET A 398 4.73 8.34 -3.30
C MET A 398 5.31 8.56 -1.91
N LEU A 399 4.50 9.07 -0.98
CA LEU A 399 4.87 9.37 0.40
C LEU A 399 4.29 8.32 1.33
N SER A 400 5.15 7.62 2.08
CA SER A 400 4.77 6.46 2.89
C SER A 400 4.01 6.81 4.18
N SER A 401 3.84 8.08 4.50
CA SER A 401 3.19 8.52 5.74
C SER A 401 2.39 9.80 5.49
N PHE A 402 1.10 9.76 5.78
CA PHE A 402 0.24 10.93 5.77
C PHE A 402 0.58 11.89 6.92
N VAL A 403 0.85 11.32 8.10
CA VAL A 403 1.12 12.10 9.33
C VAL A 403 2.27 13.10 9.15
N ILE A 404 3.27 12.79 8.34
CA ILE A 404 4.38 13.69 8.04
C ILE A 404 4.22 14.45 6.71
N SER A 405 3.11 14.24 6.00
CA SER A 405 2.85 14.81 4.67
C SER A 405 1.66 15.77 4.68
N VAL A 406 1.38 16.39 5.81
CA VAL A 406 0.38 17.46 5.96
C VAL A 406 1.04 18.84 5.83
N PRO A 407 0.31 19.90 5.46
CA PRO A 407 0.87 21.23 5.19
C PRO A 407 1.85 21.77 6.22
N SER A 408 1.51 21.65 7.51
CA SER A 408 2.40 22.10 8.61
C SER A 408 3.76 21.38 8.64
N LYS A 409 3.92 20.29 7.90
CA LYS A 409 5.13 19.44 7.85
C LYS A 409 5.73 19.31 6.46
N PHE A 410 5.23 20.00 5.45
CA PHE A 410 5.73 19.90 4.07
C PHE A 410 7.22 20.15 3.95
N GLY A 411 7.78 21.05 4.77
CA GLY A 411 9.22 21.30 4.81
C GLY A 411 10.08 20.10 5.22
N SER A 412 9.49 19.06 5.80
CA SER A 412 10.19 17.82 6.20
C SER A 412 10.08 16.69 5.17
N ILE A 413 9.34 16.88 4.08
CA ILE A 413 9.24 15.88 3.01
C ILE A 413 10.55 15.84 2.24
N LEU A 414 11.11 14.63 2.12
CA LEU A 414 12.39 14.38 1.47
C LEU A 414 12.18 13.69 0.12
N ASN A 415 13.04 14.05 -0.85
CA ASN A 415 13.11 13.41 -2.16
C ASN A 415 13.94 12.11 -2.13
N ASP A 416 14.24 11.55 -3.30
CA ASP A 416 15.05 10.34 -3.50
C ASP A 416 16.52 10.47 -3.06
N ALA A 417 17.00 11.69 -2.84
CA ALA A 417 18.34 11.99 -2.33
C ALA A 417 18.37 12.33 -0.84
N ASN A 418 17.25 12.24 -0.13
CA ASN A 418 17.06 12.72 1.24
C ASN A 418 17.28 14.24 1.41
N ASP A 419 17.15 15.00 0.34
CA ASP A 419 17.11 16.46 0.39
C ASP A 419 15.65 16.92 0.53
N PRO A 420 15.37 18.12 1.11
CA PRO A 420 14.01 18.66 1.16
C PRO A 420 13.39 18.73 -0.25
N MET A 421 12.20 18.15 -0.40
CA MET A 421 11.51 18.06 -1.68
C MET A 421 10.94 19.40 -2.16
N GLY A 422 10.80 20.37 -1.23
CA GLY A 422 10.30 21.72 -1.54
C GLY A 422 8.81 21.73 -1.89
N VAL A 423 8.02 20.93 -1.17
CA VAL A 423 6.56 20.93 -1.34
C VAL A 423 5.96 22.20 -0.75
N ASP A 424 5.09 22.86 -1.51
CA ASP A 424 4.35 24.04 -1.10
C ASP A 424 2.83 23.79 -1.24
N ILE A 425 2.04 24.44 -0.40
CA ILE A 425 0.56 24.39 -0.48
C ILE A 425 0.08 24.92 -1.82
N ALA A 426 0.73 25.95 -2.37
CA ALA A 426 0.40 26.54 -3.65
C ALA A 426 0.59 25.56 -4.84
N ASP A 427 1.33 24.48 -4.65
CA ASP A 427 1.52 23.45 -5.66
C ASP A 427 0.36 22.44 -5.71
N ILE A 428 -0.61 22.52 -4.78
CA ILE A 428 -1.68 21.54 -4.64
C ILE A 428 -3.03 22.16 -4.98
N ASP A 429 -3.62 21.68 -6.07
CA ASP A 429 -4.91 22.18 -6.57
C ASP A 429 -6.12 21.58 -5.85
N SER A 430 -6.02 20.32 -5.44
CA SER A 430 -7.10 19.59 -4.78
C SER A 430 -6.58 18.41 -3.97
N VAL A 431 -7.35 18.02 -2.96
CA VAL A 431 -7.07 16.88 -2.09
C VAL A 431 -8.26 15.94 -2.07
N TRP A 432 -8.00 14.63 -2.12
CA TRP A 432 -9.03 13.60 -1.95
C TRP A 432 -8.58 12.59 -0.91
N LEU A 433 -9.46 12.30 0.02
CA LEU A 433 -9.28 11.25 1.01
C LEU A 433 -9.65 9.90 0.39
N GLY A 434 -8.76 8.93 0.50
CA GLY A 434 -9.01 7.52 0.21
C GLY A 434 -8.95 6.65 1.47
N CYS A 435 -9.43 5.41 1.38
CA CYS A 435 -9.43 4.48 2.51
C CYS A 435 -8.02 4.04 2.95
N ASN A 436 -7.03 4.16 2.08
CA ASN A 436 -5.63 3.77 2.34
C ASN A 436 -4.65 4.96 2.25
N GLY A 437 -5.11 6.17 2.01
CA GLY A 437 -4.26 7.34 1.89
C GLY A 437 -4.97 8.56 1.33
N ALA A 438 -4.23 9.65 1.14
CA ALA A 438 -4.71 10.85 0.48
C ALA A 438 -4.04 11.03 -0.89
N VAL A 439 -4.78 11.58 -1.84
CA VAL A 439 -4.30 11.97 -3.16
C VAL A 439 -4.27 13.49 -3.23
N TYR A 440 -3.08 14.06 -3.45
CA TYR A 440 -2.89 15.50 -3.67
C TYR A 440 -2.68 15.73 -5.16
N LEU A 441 -3.65 16.37 -5.81
CA LEU A 441 -3.51 16.79 -7.19
C LEU A 441 -2.56 18.00 -7.23
N THR A 442 -1.47 17.90 -7.99
CA THR A 442 -0.46 18.95 -8.04
C THR A 442 -0.44 19.63 -9.41
N ASN A 443 -0.12 20.94 -9.41
CA ASN A 443 0.06 21.73 -10.62
C ASN A 443 1.50 21.70 -11.14
N LYS A 444 2.38 20.90 -10.51
CA LYS A 444 3.73 20.61 -10.99
C LYS A 444 4.14 19.16 -10.70
N VAL A 445 5.19 18.68 -11.36
CA VAL A 445 5.79 17.37 -11.13
C VAL A 445 6.98 17.50 -10.18
N TYR A 446 6.98 16.76 -9.10
CA TYR A 446 8.17 16.61 -8.25
C TYR A 446 9.09 15.56 -8.87
N SER A 447 10.08 16.05 -9.62
CA SER A 447 11.00 15.20 -10.36
C SER A 447 12.01 14.52 -9.42
N PRO A 448 12.32 13.24 -9.60
CA PRO A 448 13.43 12.62 -8.86
C PRO A 448 14.75 13.27 -9.23
N THR A 449 15.63 13.42 -8.25
CA THR A 449 16.96 14.00 -8.47
C THR A 449 17.85 13.09 -9.30
N SER A 450 17.57 11.79 -9.36
CA SER A 450 18.24 10.83 -10.25
C SER A 450 18.19 11.23 -11.74
N PHE A 451 17.18 12.00 -12.16
CA PHE A 451 17.07 12.44 -13.57
C PHE A 451 18.03 13.58 -13.94
N VAL A 452 18.56 14.28 -12.97
CA VAL A 452 19.51 15.40 -13.17
C VAL A 452 20.86 15.18 -12.46
N SER A 453 21.04 14.02 -11.84
CA SER A 453 22.25 13.65 -11.12
C SER A 453 23.28 12.96 -12.02
N VAL A 454 24.45 12.69 -11.45
CA VAL A 454 25.50 11.91 -12.12
C VAL A 454 25.11 10.44 -12.37
N LEU A 455 24.04 9.93 -11.76
CA LEU A 455 23.52 8.57 -11.99
C LEU A 455 22.57 8.47 -13.20
N TYR A 456 22.12 9.58 -13.78
CA TYR A 456 21.20 9.54 -14.91
C TYR A 456 21.68 8.66 -16.08
N PRO A 457 22.95 8.72 -16.53
CA PRO A 457 23.42 7.84 -17.59
C PRO A 457 23.34 6.36 -17.22
N ALA A 458 23.60 6.00 -15.97
CA ALA A 458 23.54 4.62 -15.49
C ALA A 458 22.06 4.14 -15.32
N LEU A 459 21.15 5.06 -14.99
CA LEU A 459 19.71 4.77 -14.95
C LEU A 459 19.14 4.45 -16.34
N THR A 460 19.57 5.17 -17.37
CA THR A 460 18.93 5.14 -18.69
C THR A 460 19.65 4.30 -19.73
N ASN A 461 20.87 3.81 -19.45
CA ASN A 461 21.66 3.02 -20.38
C ASN A 461 21.83 1.58 -19.89
N GLU A 462 21.34 0.62 -20.69
CA GLU A 462 21.43 -0.81 -20.39
C GLU A 462 22.86 -1.30 -20.18
N SER A 463 23.86 -0.70 -20.85
CA SER A 463 25.27 -1.08 -20.68
C SER A 463 25.86 -0.66 -19.33
N MET A 464 25.16 0.10 -18.51
CA MET A 464 25.61 0.62 -17.21
C MET A 464 24.75 0.14 -16.04
N LYS A 465 23.81 -0.77 -16.27
CA LYS A 465 22.84 -1.22 -15.26
C LYS A 465 23.46 -1.93 -14.07
N ILE A 466 24.61 -2.60 -14.22
CA ILE A 466 25.34 -3.21 -13.09
C ILE A 466 25.71 -2.14 -12.07
N LEU A 467 26.26 -1.02 -12.52
CA LEU A 467 26.67 0.06 -11.60
C LEU A 467 25.48 0.80 -11.02
N TYR A 468 24.42 1.01 -11.81
CA TYR A 468 23.16 1.56 -11.28
C TYR A 468 22.58 0.68 -10.18
N TRP A 469 22.50 -0.63 -10.42
CA TRP A 469 22.07 -1.60 -9.41
C TRP A 469 22.95 -1.54 -8.15
N ALA A 470 24.28 -1.48 -8.32
CA ALA A 470 25.21 -1.37 -7.21
C ALA A 470 24.98 -0.09 -6.39
N ALA A 471 24.79 1.06 -7.05
CA ALA A 471 24.50 2.32 -6.37
C ALA A 471 23.24 2.22 -5.50
N GLN A 472 22.19 1.57 -6.00
CA GLN A 472 20.94 1.33 -5.24
C GLN A 472 21.16 0.38 -4.07
N LYS A 473 21.80 -0.79 -4.30
CA LYS A 473 21.96 -1.83 -3.26
C LYS A 473 22.96 -1.45 -2.17
N CYS A 474 23.98 -0.67 -2.50
CA CYS A 474 24.95 -0.14 -1.53
C CYS A 474 24.51 1.20 -0.92
N ARG A 475 23.30 1.70 -1.26
CA ARG A 475 22.75 3.00 -0.79
C ARG A 475 23.61 4.21 -1.16
N TYR A 476 24.41 4.12 -2.21
CA TYR A 476 25.18 5.25 -2.75
C TYR A 476 24.32 6.21 -3.57
N ASN A 477 23.18 5.74 -4.06
CA ASN A 477 22.21 6.57 -4.79
C ASN A 477 21.83 7.84 -4.01
N VAL A 478 21.67 7.76 -2.69
CA VAL A 478 21.34 8.93 -1.84
C VAL A 478 22.41 10.02 -1.97
N TYR A 479 23.69 9.65 -1.97
CA TYR A 479 24.78 10.61 -2.11
C TYR A 479 24.96 11.09 -3.54
N LEU A 480 24.89 10.20 -4.51
CA LEU A 480 25.12 10.50 -5.92
C LEU A 480 23.96 11.26 -6.57
N ASN A 481 22.77 11.14 -6.02
CA ASN A 481 21.61 11.91 -6.44
C ASN A 481 21.50 13.29 -5.78
N SER A 482 22.18 13.52 -4.65
CA SER A 482 22.12 14.80 -3.95
C SER A 482 22.68 15.94 -4.80
N LEU A 483 21.89 16.99 -4.99
CA LEU A 483 22.31 18.21 -5.71
C LEU A 483 23.08 19.19 -4.82
N ASN A 484 23.15 18.92 -3.51
CA ASN A 484 23.90 19.73 -2.53
C ASN A 484 25.43 19.49 -2.63
N ALA A 485 25.84 18.43 -3.31
CA ALA A 485 27.23 18.12 -3.57
C ALA A 485 27.50 17.97 -5.08
N ARG A 486 28.69 18.28 -5.49
CA ARG A 486 29.13 18.12 -6.89
C ARG A 486 30.04 16.90 -6.99
N TYR A 487 29.63 15.96 -7.83
CA TYR A 487 30.38 14.74 -8.10
C TYR A 487 30.86 14.70 -9.57
N SER A 488 31.95 13.99 -9.80
CA SER A 488 32.31 13.43 -11.10
C SER A 488 32.34 11.93 -10.91
N LEU A 489 31.54 11.20 -11.67
CA LEU A 489 31.42 9.75 -11.57
C LEU A 489 31.99 9.11 -12.85
N PHE A 490 32.95 8.21 -12.69
CA PHE A 490 33.45 7.38 -13.78
C PHE A 490 32.70 6.06 -13.76
N ILE A 491 31.93 5.81 -14.81
CA ILE A 491 31.03 4.66 -14.87
C ILE A 491 31.63 3.61 -15.80
N PRO A 492 32.16 2.47 -15.28
CA PRO A 492 32.49 1.34 -16.13
C PRO A 492 31.21 0.75 -16.74
N ASP A 493 31.29 0.38 -18.00
CA ASP A 493 30.22 -0.35 -18.64
C ASP A 493 30.18 -1.82 -18.16
N ASN A 494 29.10 -2.53 -18.49
CA ASN A 494 28.93 -3.93 -18.09
C ASN A 494 30.02 -4.83 -18.68
N ASN A 495 30.62 -4.48 -19.84
CA ASN A 495 31.68 -5.26 -20.46
C ASN A 495 33.00 -5.11 -19.69
N ALA A 496 33.32 -3.91 -19.20
CA ALA A 496 34.47 -3.71 -18.34
C ALA A 496 34.39 -4.53 -17.05
N LEU A 497 33.16 -4.69 -16.52
CA LEU A 497 32.89 -5.47 -15.30
C LEU A 497 32.95 -7.00 -15.51
N LEU A 498 33.12 -7.48 -16.75
CA LEU A 498 33.41 -8.89 -17.02
C LEU A 498 34.88 -9.27 -16.68
N GLN A 499 35.72 -8.29 -16.37
CA GLN A 499 37.15 -8.49 -16.11
C GLN A 499 37.60 -7.80 -14.81
N TYR A 500 36.78 -7.91 -13.76
CA TYR A 500 37.16 -7.34 -12.46
C TYR A 500 38.12 -8.26 -11.72
N ILE A 501 39.39 -7.88 -11.63
CA ILE A 501 40.39 -8.55 -10.80
C ILE A 501 40.19 -8.07 -9.37
N ASP A 502 39.86 -9.00 -8.45
CA ASP A 502 39.62 -8.66 -7.05
C ASP A 502 40.89 -8.27 -6.31
N PRO A 503 41.08 -6.97 -5.96
CA PRO A 503 42.26 -6.52 -5.26
C PRO A 503 42.42 -7.15 -3.88
N CYS A 504 41.32 -7.56 -3.24
CA CYS A 504 41.37 -8.22 -1.94
C CYS A 504 41.90 -9.67 -1.99
N SER A 505 41.99 -10.26 -3.17
CA SER A 505 42.54 -11.60 -3.37
C SER A 505 44.03 -11.62 -3.66
N TYR A 506 44.64 -10.48 -3.94
CA TYR A 506 46.09 -10.37 -4.18
C TYR A 506 46.90 -10.84 -2.97
N GLY A 507 47.94 -11.64 -3.22
CA GLY A 507 48.85 -12.14 -2.19
C GLY A 507 48.25 -13.22 -1.26
N LYS A 508 47.02 -13.72 -1.52
CA LYS A 508 46.36 -14.77 -0.73
C LYS A 508 46.42 -16.17 -1.36
N GLY A 509 47.45 -16.45 -2.16
CA GLY A 509 47.65 -17.74 -2.80
C GLY A 509 47.09 -17.84 -4.20
N MET A 510 45.86 -17.42 -4.45
CA MET A 510 45.27 -17.32 -5.78
C MET A 510 44.50 -16.01 -5.94
N THR A 511 44.84 -15.26 -6.98
CA THR A 511 44.11 -14.05 -7.35
C THR A 511 42.79 -14.47 -8.02
N GLN A 512 41.74 -13.75 -7.72
CA GLN A 512 40.40 -14.02 -8.23
C GLN A 512 39.96 -12.97 -9.24
N LEU A 513 39.35 -13.41 -10.31
CA LEU A 513 38.68 -12.57 -11.29
C LEU A 513 37.19 -12.78 -11.21
N PHE A 514 36.45 -11.70 -11.02
CA PHE A 514 35.00 -11.69 -11.05
C PHE A 514 34.52 -11.26 -12.42
N ARG A 515 33.53 -11.99 -12.97
CA ARG A 515 32.78 -11.63 -14.17
C ARG A 515 31.39 -11.28 -13.75
N PHE A 516 31.08 -9.99 -13.69
CA PHE A 516 29.75 -9.51 -13.36
C PHE A 516 28.87 -9.49 -14.61
N HIS A 517 27.63 -9.92 -14.45
CA HIS A 517 26.66 -9.99 -15.52
C HIS A 517 25.36 -9.31 -15.11
N TRP A 518 24.75 -8.63 -16.05
CA TRP A 518 23.40 -8.09 -15.95
C TRP A 518 22.41 -8.99 -16.68
N ASP A 519 21.37 -9.44 -16.00
CA ASP A 519 20.30 -10.25 -16.56
C ASP A 519 18.95 -9.75 -16.01
N PRO A 520 18.23 -8.90 -16.76
CA PRO A 520 16.98 -8.33 -16.31
C PRO A 520 15.87 -9.38 -16.09
N THR A 521 16.06 -10.61 -16.62
CA THR A 521 15.08 -11.70 -16.50
C THR A 521 15.22 -12.51 -15.21
N LYS A 522 16.32 -12.36 -14.47
CA LYS A 522 16.55 -13.09 -13.23
C LYS A 522 15.82 -12.47 -12.05
N VAL A 523 15.04 -13.32 -11.38
CA VAL A 523 14.33 -13.00 -10.14
C VAL A 523 14.82 -13.93 -9.03
N ALA A 524 14.92 -13.42 -7.82
CA ALA A 524 15.19 -14.24 -6.65
C ALA A 524 14.07 -15.28 -6.45
N GLN A 525 14.41 -16.57 -6.52
CA GLN A 525 13.42 -17.64 -6.38
C GLN A 525 13.01 -17.93 -4.94
N GLN A 526 13.82 -17.60 -3.93
CA GLN A 526 13.59 -18.00 -2.54
C GLN A 526 13.94 -16.95 -1.48
N ASP A 527 14.67 -15.88 -1.81
CA ASP A 527 15.08 -14.88 -0.83
C ASP A 527 14.47 -13.51 -1.19
N ARG A 528 13.59 -13.03 -0.31
CA ARG A 528 12.87 -11.74 -0.48
C ARG A 528 13.81 -10.52 -0.55
N GLN A 529 15.08 -10.68 -0.20
CA GLN A 529 16.07 -9.61 -0.19
C GLN A 529 17.04 -9.62 -1.37
N ALA A 530 17.15 -10.72 -2.13
CA ALA A 530 18.13 -10.86 -3.18
C ALA A 530 17.58 -10.50 -4.56
N ASP A 531 17.91 -9.33 -5.03
CA ASP A 531 17.75 -8.94 -6.44
C ASP A 531 18.90 -9.56 -7.26
N ASN A 532 18.63 -10.69 -7.90
CA ASN A 532 19.62 -11.48 -8.65
C ASN A 532 19.84 -11.02 -10.10
N ARG A 533 19.34 -9.84 -10.50
CA ARG A 533 19.60 -9.28 -11.83
C ARG A 533 21.09 -9.06 -12.08
N VAL A 534 21.86 -8.78 -11.03
CA VAL A 534 23.32 -8.81 -11.06
C VAL A 534 23.81 -10.11 -10.43
N TRP A 535 24.59 -10.86 -11.17
CA TRP A 535 25.24 -12.08 -10.70
C TRP A 535 26.70 -12.10 -11.17
N ALA A 536 27.56 -12.87 -10.52
CA ALA A 536 28.97 -12.98 -10.94
C ALA A 536 29.47 -14.42 -10.85
N SER A 537 30.35 -14.79 -11.77
CA SER A 537 31.19 -15.98 -11.69
C SER A 537 32.60 -15.59 -11.24
N ILE A 538 33.23 -16.49 -10.45
CA ILE A 538 34.58 -16.30 -9.91
C ILE A 538 35.50 -17.27 -10.62
N TRP A 539 36.66 -16.75 -11.05
CA TRP A 539 37.69 -17.48 -11.78
C TRP A 539 39.04 -17.30 -11.13
N ASN A 540 39.91 -18.29 -11.25
CA ASN A 540 41.32 -18.12 -10.95
C ASN A 540 41.95 -17.17 -11.96
N TYR A 541 42.85 -16.33 -11.49
CA TYR A 541 43.58 -15.38 -12.34
C TYR A 541 45.05 -15.33 -11.96
N ASP A 542 45.91 -15.43 -12.96
CA ASP A 542 47.32 -15.26 -12.78
C ASP A 542 47.72 -13.82 -13.14
N PRO A 543 48.13 -12.99 -12.14
CA PRO A 543 48.49 -11.60 -12.40
C PRO A 543 49.84 -11.43 -13.13
N GLU A 544 50.70 -12.47 -13.14
CA GLU A 544 52.00 -12.38 -13.83
C GLU A 544 51.87 -12.68 -15.32
N THR A 545 51.05 -13.66 -15.68
CA THR A 545 50.82 -14.05 -17.07
C THR A 545 49.61 -13.41 -17.70
N GLY A 546 48.66 -12.95 -16.88
CA GLY A 546 47.35 -12.44 -17.32
C GLY A 546 46.38 -13.56 -17.72
N GLU A 547 46.72 -14.81 -17.45
CA GLU A 547 45.86 -15.96 -17.82
C GLU A 547 44.72 -16.15 -16.86
N ILE A 548 43.54 -16.51 -17.41
CA ILE A 548 42.35 -16.87 -16.69
C ILE A 548 42.31 -18.38 -16.60
N GLY A 549 42.38 -18.90 -15.39
CA GLY A 549 42.36 -20.33 -15.12
C GLY A 549 40.94 -20.88 -14.93
N ASP A 550 40.79 -21.90 -14.06
CA ASP A 550 39.54 -22.60 -13.81
C ASP A 550 38.52 -21.73 -13.08
N SER A 551 37.22 -22.02 -13.34
CA SER A 551 36.11 -21.43 -12.59
C SER A 551 36.07 -21.95 -11.17
N ILE A 552 36.01 -21.04 -10.20
CA ILE A 552 35.88 -21.36 -8.77
C ILE A 552 34.40 -21.56 -8.40
N GLY A 553 33.50 -20.87 -9.11
CA GLY A 553 32.06 -20.94 -8.83
C GLY A 553 31.31 -19.63 -9.05
N LYS A 554 30.16 -19.49 -8.38
CA LYS A 554 29.35 -18.27 -8.40
C LYS A 554 29.58 -17.46 -7.14
N ALA A 555 29.64 -16.16 -7.27
CA ALA A 555 29.71 -15.23 -6.14
C ALA A 555 28.39 -15.20 -5.37
N THR A 556 28.48 -15.04 -4.05
CA THR A 556 27.33 -14.75 -3.19
C THR A 556 26.86 -13.31 -3.38
N PHE A 557 25.64 -13.00 -2.96
CA PHE A 557 25.11 -11.64 -3.00
C PHE A 557 26.01 -10.64 -2.26
N ASP A 558 26.48 -11.01 -1.07
CA ASP A 558 27.36 -10.14 -0.27
C ASP A 558 28.71 -9.92 -0.97
N GLN A 559 29.30 -10.96 -1.56
CA GLN A 559 30.53 -10.81 -2.33
C GLN A 559 30.34 -9.86 -3.52
N ILE A 560 29.24 -9.96 -4.24
CA ILE A 560 28.90 -9.07 -5.36
C ILE A 560 28.79 -7.64 -4.86
N LYS A 561 28.01 -7.44 -3.80
CA LYS A 561 27.77 -6.12 -3.21
C LYS A 561 29.06 -5.46 -2.74
N ASP A 562 29.89 -6.18 -1.99
CA ASP A 562 31.13 -5.66 -1.44
C ASP A 562 32.10 -5.22 -2.56
N ARG A 563 32.28 -6.04 -3.62
CA ARG A 563 33.18 -5.70 -4.73
C ARG A 563 32.65 -4.54 -5.58
N LEU A 564 31.35 -4.46 -5.80
CA LEU A 564 30.75 -3.34 -6.51
C LEU A 564 30.79 -2.05 -5.67
N GLN A 565 30.66 -2.17 -4.35
CA GLN A 565 30.86 -1.05 -3.44
C GLN A 565 32.30 -0.50 -3.52
N ASP A 566 33.29 -1.37 -3.52
CA ASP A 566 34.72 -0.98 -3.68
C ASP A 566 34.98 -0.25 -5.01
N ILE A 567 34.22 -0.60 -6.07
CA ILE A 567 34.29 0.14 -7.35
C ILE A 567 33.65 1.52 -7.24
N LEU A 568 32.51 1.65 -6.53
CA LEU A 568 31.80 2.92 -6.38
C LEU A 568 32.60 3.95 -5.58
N GLU A 569 33.36 3.53 -4.58
CA GLU A 569 34.13 4.43 -3.70
C GLU A 569 35.22 5.20 -4.41
N PRO A 570 36.18 4.58 -5.14
CA PRO A 570 37.26 5.29 -5.82
C PRO A 570 36.79 6.09 -7.04
N HIS A 571 35.65 5.75 -7.64
CA HIS A 571 35.13 6.46 -8.82
C HIS A 571 34.30 7.70 -8.47
N ARG A 572 34.28 8.09 -7.20
CA ARG A 572 33.59 9.26 -6.69
C ARG A 572 34.54 10.39 -6.36
N HIS A 573 34.58 11.44 -7.18
CA HIS A 573 35.29 12.67 -6.86
C HIS A 573 34.36 13.79 -6.44
N ARG A 574 34.51 14.30 -5.22
CA ARG A 574 33.82 15.48 -4.72
C ARG A 574 34.58 16.73 -5.15
N ARG A 575 34.01 17.58 -6.00
CA ARG A 575 34.53 18.94 -6.23
C ARG A 575 34.20 19.81 -5.01
N CYS A 576 35.20 20.05 -4.15
CA CYS A 576 35.11 21.14 -3.19
C CYS A 576 35.06 22.47 -3.95
N GLY A 577 34.00 23.26 -3.71
CA GLY A 577 33.93 24.65 -4.16
C GLY A 577 35.16 25.39 -3.64
N ARG A 578 35.81 26.19 -4.52
CA ARG A 578 36.97 27.03 -4.18
C ARG A 578 36.65 27.88 -2.94
N ARG A 579 37.10 27.45 -1.77
CA ARG A 579 37.60 28.35 -0.76
C ARG A 579 39.11 28.22 -0.80
N GLN A 580 39.80 29.32 -1.09
CA GLN A 580 41.22 29.45 -0.89
C GLN A 580 41.51 29.15 0.58
N GLY A 581 42.24 28.10 0.89
CA GLY A 581 42.67 27.75 2.22
C GLY A 581 43.03 26.28 2.28
N ALA A 582 44.32 26.03 2.30
CA ALA A 582 45.07 24.84 2.74
C ALA A 582 44.36 23.48 2.71
N LEU A 583 44.85 22.61 1.85
CA LEU A 583 44.71 21.15 1.97
C LEU A 583 45.25 20.72 3.33
N SER A 584 44.39 20.35 4.25
CA SER A 584 44.78 19.51 5.38
C SER A 584 44.63 18.06 4.94
N ASP A 585 45.72 17.34 4.86
CA ASP A 585 45.82 15.88 4.76
C ASP A 585 45.23 15.23 6.03
N GLU A 586 43.91 15.20 6.19
CA GLU A 586 43.30 14.29 7.15
C GLU A 586 42.68 13.13 6.39
N GLY A 587 43.36 12.00 6.51
CA GLY A 587 43.15 10.78 5.78
C GLY A 587 41.79 10.13 6.07
N TRP A 588 41.22 9.60 5.03
CA TRP A 588 40.16 8.64 5.08
C TRP A 588 40.70 7.28 5.52
N HIS A 589 40.60 6.95 6.77
CA HIS A 589 40.86 5.60 7.26
C HIS A 589 39.57 4.79 7.25
N HIS A 590 39.42 3.92 6.27
CA HIS A 590 38.53 2.75 6.40
C HIS A 590 39.39 1.62 7.01
N PRO A 591 38.92 0.89 8.04
CA PRO A 591 39.74 -0.10 8.76
C PRO A 591 40.17 -1.32 7.94
N ALA A 592 39.70 -1.47 6.71
CA ALA A 592 39.86 -2.69 5.92
C ALA A 592 40.75 -2.59 4.66
N CYS A 593 41.12 -1.40 4.18
CA CYS A 593 41.97 -1.27 3.01
C CYS A 593 43.00 -0.16 3.22
N GLN A 594 44.26 -0.50 3.45
CA GLN A 594 45.36 0.45 3.31
C GLN A 594 45.56 0.75 1.81
N PRO A 595 45.71 2.01 1.39
CA PRO A 595 46.01 2.33 0.01
C PRO A 595 47.39 1.76 -0.35
N PHE A 596 47.42 1.03 -1.46
CA PHE A 596 48.68 0.63 -2.06
C PHE A 596 49.46 1.88 -2.42
N GLY A 597 50.64 2.02 -1.85
CA GLY A 597 51.58 3.11 -2.14
C GLY A 597 51.91 3.13 -3.62
N THR A 598 51.72 4.28 -4.23
CA THR A 598 52.33 4.63 -5.51
C THR A 598 53.84 4.60 -5.36
N THR A 599 54.48 3.62 -5.95
CA THR A 599 55.89 3.71 -6.27
C THR A 599 56.04 3.68 -7.78
N VAL A 600 56.40 4.90 -8.29
CA VAL A 600 56.97 5.29 -9.61
C VAL A 600 56.11 4.97 -10.84
#